data_d4449e47faba4944db47980a7730febc
#
_entry.id   d4449e47faba4944db47980a7730febc
#
_cell.length_a   1.000
_cell.length_b   1.000
_cell.length_c   1.000
_cell.angle_alpha   90.00
_cell.angle_beta   90.00
_cell.angle_gamma   90.00
#
_symmetry.space_group_name_H-M   'P 1'
#
loop_
_entity.id
_entity.type
_entity.pdbx_description
1 polymer ?
#
loop_
_entity_poly.entity_id
_entity_poly.type
_entity_poly.pdbx_seq_one_letter_code
_entity_poly.pdbx_strand_id
1 'polypeptide(L)'
;MESAGDCENIRMKRLFKRITALASAAALTLSLAACGGSAVSGPKNTAPTNAKPVTITVWSYYNGDQLETFSKLVDEFNATVGKEQNITVEASSQGSVNDLETNVLAAAEGKVGAAEMPNIFSAYADTCYAVDQMGLVADLSGYLTDEEQAAFPESYLTEGDFDDNDTIKIFPVAKSTELLFLNDTD
;
A
#
# COMPACT_ATOMS: atom_id res chain seq x y z
N MET A 1 -78.42 -0.27 9.42
CA MET A 1 -77.48 0.83 9.56
C MET A 1 -76.08 0.23 9.51
N GLU A 2 -75.67 -0.26 8.33
CA GLU A 2 -74.38 -0.94 8.18
C GLU A 2 -73.98 -0.91 6.71
N SER A 3 -73.45 0.23 6.22
CA SER A 3 -72.97 0.30 4.85
C SER A 3 -72.03 1.50 4.53
N ALA A 4 -71.73 2.37 5.49
CA ALA A 4 -70.89 3.53 5.22
C ALA A 4 -69.42 3.30 5.57
N GLY A 5 -69.08 2.39 6.47
CA GLY A 5 -67.72 2.14 6.95
C GLY A 5 -66.83 1.30 5.97
N ASP A 6 -67.45 0.51 5.14
CA ASP A 6 -66.75 -0.46 4.28
C ASP A 6 -66.24 0.21 2.96
N CYS A 7 -66.93 1.24 2.48
CA CYS A 7 -66.53 1.97 1.29
C CYS A 7 -65.29 2.88 1.49
N GLU A 8 -65.13 3.46 2.70
CA GLU A 8 -63.95 4.29 3.03
C GLU A 8 -62.70 3.43 3.20
N ASN A 9 -62.83 2.28 3.79
CA ASN A 9 -61.72 1.35 4.02
C ASN A 9 -61.17 0.77 2.70
N ILE A 10 -62.04 0.53 1.73
CA ILE A 10 -61.64 0.06 0.39
C ILE A 10 -60.95 1.19 -0.42
N ARG A 11 -61.39 2.43 -0.24
CA ARG A 11 -60.84 3.60 -0.92
C ARG A 11 -59.44 3.94 -0.37
N MET A 12 -59.26 3.83 0.93
CA MET A 12 -57.96 4.06 1.60
C MET A 12 -56.95 2.96 1.25
N LYS A 13 -57.36 1.69 1.23
CA LYS A 13 -56.48 0.56 0.80
C LYS A 13 -56.04 0.67 -0.66
N ARG A 14 -56.88 1.22 -1.56
CA ARG A 14 -56.49 1.47 -2.98
C ARG A 14 -55.58 2.67 -3.13
N LEU A 15 -55.70 3.68 -2.27
CA LEU A 15 -54.80 4.83 -2.26
C LEU A 15 -53.42 4.44 -1.75
N PHE A 16 -53.34 3.64 -0.68
CA PHE A 16 -52.06 3.12 -0.16
C PHE A 16 -51.34 2.21 -1.16
N LYS A 17 -52.08 1.33 -1.88
CA LYS A 17 -51.47 0.50 -2.93
C LYS A 17 -50.92 1.29 -4.13
N ARG A 18 -51.49 2.45 -4.43
CA ARG A 18 -51.04 3.33 -5.52
C ARG A 18 -49.83 4.17 -5.09
N ILE A 19 -49.73 4.56 -3.84
CA ILE A 19 -48.59 5.31 -3.27
C ILE A 19 -47.36 4.39 -3.14
N THR A 20 -47.52 3.14 -2.72
CA THR A 20 -46.41 2.16 -2.67
C THR A 20 -45.94 1.73 -4.04
N ALA A 21 -46.78 1.71 -5.07
CA ALA A 21 -46.39 1.41 -6.45
C ALA A 21 -45.61 2.56 -7.11
N LEU A 22 -45.87 3.83 -6.75
CA LEU A 22 -45.10 4.99 -7.25
C LEU A 22 -43.78 5.17 -6.54
N ALA A 23 -43.66 4.79 -5.25
CA ALA A 23 -42.42 4.86 -4.50
C ALA A 23 -41.41 3.80 -4.96
N SER A 24 -41.85 2.62 -5.40
CA SER A 24 -40.97 1.58 -5.94
C SER A 24 -40.48 1.85 -7.36
N ALA A 25 -41.23 2.63 -8.16
CA ALA A 25 -40.77 3.00 -9.50
C ALA A 25 -39.73 4.11 -9.49
N ALA A 26 -39.70 4.99 -8.47
CA ALA A 26 -38.71 6.04 -8.34
C ALA A 26 -37.33 5.54 -7.81
N ALA A 27 -37.30 4.38 -7.11
CA ALA A 27 -36.10 3.76 -6.60
C ALA A 27 -35.31 2.97 -7.67
N LEU A 28 -35.94 2.58 -8.77
CA LEU A 28 -35.34 1.80 -9.85
C LEU A 28 -34.68 2.64 -10.96
N THR A 29 -34.88 3.95 -10.98
CA THR A 29 -34.29 4.83 -11.99
C THR A 29 -32.93 5.45 -11.58
N LEU A 30 -32.50 5.29 -10.33
CA LEU A 30 -31.18 5.76 -9.87
C LEU A 30 -30.06 4.70 -9.97
N SER A 31 -30.37 3.45 -10.36
CA SER A 31 -29.38 2.36 -10.40
C SER A 31 -28.78 2.08 -11.80
N LEU A 32 -29.11 2.86 -12.85
CA LEU A 32 -28.58 2.66 -14.21
C LEU A 32 -27.49 3.66 -14.63
N ALA A 33 -26.98 4.50 -13.73
CA ALA A 33 -25.89 5.43 -14.04
C ALA A 33 -24.50 4.93 -13.61
N ALA A 34 -24.35 3.65 -13.22
CA ALA A 34 -23.11 3.07 -12.72
C ALA A 34 -22.54 1.96 -13.63
N CYS A 35 -22.63 2.13 -14.95
CA CYS A 35 -21.92 1.29 -15.92
C CYS A 35 -21.22 2.16 -16.95
N GLY A 36 -20.04 2.65 -16.60
CA GLY A 36 -19.17 3.40 -17.48
C GLY A 36 -17.81 3.63 -16.84
N GLY A 37 -16.83 2.79 -17.19
CA GLY A 37 -15.42 3.00 -16.88
C GLY A 37 -14.97 2.40 -15.55
N SER A 38 -14.47 1.16 -15.59
CA SER A 38 -13.62 0.61 -14.53
C SER A 38 -12.30 1.37 -14.52
N ALA A 39 -12.29 2.53 -13.85
CA ALA A 39 -11.07 3.00 -13.25
C ALA A 39 -10.88 2.16 -11.98
N VAL A 40 -9.83 1.37 -11.94
CA VAL A 40 -9.35 0.70 -10.72
C VAL A 40 -9.10 1.81 -9.70
N SER A 41 -10.07 2.01 -8.81
CA SER A 41 -9.89 2.89 -7.66
C SER A 41 -9.19 2.04 -6.61
N GLY A 42 -7.87 2.08 -6.58
CA GLY A 42 -7.12 1.72 -5.40
C GLY A 42 -7.66 2.45 -4.16
N PRO A 43 -7.39 1.97 -2.95
CA PRO A 43 -7.89 2.60 -1.75
C PRO A 43 -7.51 4.08 -1.79
N LYS A 44 -8.53 4.96 -1.84
CA LYS A 44 -8.31 6.40 -1.67
C LYS A 44 -7.92 6.62 -0.22
N ASN A 45 -6.62 6.48 0.06
CA ASN A 45 -6.02 7.06 1.25
C ASN A 45 -6.09 8.58 1.09
N THR A 46 -7.26 9.15 1.31
CA THR A 46 -7.40 10.60 1.48
C THR A 46 -6.79 10.94 2.83
N ALA A 47 -5.50 11.25 2.83
CA ALA A 47 -4.88 11.90 3.98
C ALA A 47 -5.72 13.14 4.35
N PRO A 48 -5.96 13.38 5.64
CA PRO A 48 -6.71 14.54 6.07
C PRO A 48 -5.99 15.81 5.57
N THR A 49 -6.71 16.71 4.93
CA THR A 49 -6.23 17.96 4.33
C THR A 49 -5.51 18.92 5.30
N ASN A 50 -5.29 18.52 6.55
CA ASN A 50 -4.58 19.23 7.61
C ASN A 50 -3.46 18.39 8.25
N ALA A 51 -2.96 17.33 7.56
CA ALA A 51 -1.83 16.57 8.06
C ALA A 51 -0.57 17.46 8.12
N LYS A 52 0.16 17.39 9.23
CA LYS A 52 1.47 18.04 9.31
C LYS A 52 2.39 17.45 8.23
N PRO A 53 3.27 18.28 7.63
CA PRO A 53 4.28 17.75 6.72
C PRO A 53 5.09 16.63 7.37
N VAL A 54 5.31 15.55 6.63
CA VAL A 54 6.09 14.39 7.05
C VAL A 54 7.24 14.19 6.07
N THR A 55 8.45 13.99 6.59
CA THR A 55 9.60 13.57 5.80
C THR A 55 9.86 12.09 6.04
N ILE A 56 10.02 11.32 4.96
CA ILE A 56 10.35 9.90 4.97
C ILE A 56 11.75 9.74 4.39
N THR A 57 12.67 9.23 5.19
CA THR A 57 14.05 8.94 4.78
C THR A 57 14.16 7.54 4.22
N VAL A 58 14.84 7.41 3.06
CA VAL A 58 15.05 6.12 2.37
C VAL A 58 16.53 5.90 2.13
N TRP A 59 17.06 4.77 2.59
CA TRP A 59 18.43 4.34 2.33
C TRP A 59 18.48 3.22 1.31
N SER A 60 19.35 3.35 0.32
CA SER A 60 19.58 2.34 -0.71
C SER A 60 21.06 2.10 -0.94
N TYR A 61 21.40 1.08 -1.71
CA TYR A 61 22.77 0.85 -2.22
C TYR A 61 22.90 1.19 -3.71
N TYR A 62 21.88 1.85 -4.28
CA TYR A 62 21.88 2.17 -5.71
C TYR A 62 23.01 3.13 -6.08
N ASN A 63 23.67 2.87 -7.21
CA ASN A 63 24.74 3.66 -7.77
C ASN A 63 24.57 3.83 -9.27
N GLY A 64 25.25 4.82 -9.87
CA GLY A 64 25.18 5.06 -11.31
C GLY A 64 23.77 5.23 -11.82
N ASP A 65 23.42 4.51 -12.90
CA ASP A 65 22.14 4.61 -13.58
C ASP A 65 20.94 4.19 -12.70
N GLN A 66 21.16 3.25 -11.78
CA GLN A 66 20.12 2.84 -10.82
C GLN A 66 19.77 3.97 -9.86
N LEU A 67 20.80 4.65 -9.34
CA LEU A 67 20.59 5.79 -8.45
C LEU A 67 19.92 6.96 -9.19
N GLU A 68 20.32 7.24 -10.42
CA GLU A 68 19.70 8.28 -11.24
C GLU A 68 18.23 7.97 -11.50
N THR A 69 17.90 6.72 -11.84
CA THR A 69 16.51 6.27 -12.08
C THR A 69 15.70 6.36 -10.82
N PHE A 70 16.20 5.88 -9.69
CA PHE A 70 15.52 5.95 -8.41
C PHE A 70 15.29 7.39 -7.95
N SER A 71 16.27 8.27 -8.13
CA SER A 71 16.13 9.70 -7.80
C SER A 71 15.01 10.35 -8.62
N LYS A 72 14.87 10.02 -9.91
CA LYS A 72 13.75 10.53 -10.74
C LYS A 72 12.39 10.07 -10.23
N LEU A 73 12.26 8.82 -9.75
CA LEU A 73 11.02 8.31 -9.15
C LEU A 73 10.69 9.05 -7.84
N VAL A 74 11.69 9.32 -7.02
CA VAL A 74 11.53 10.11 -5.78
C VAL A 74 11.10 11.54 -6.10
N ASP A 75 11.72 12.18 -7.09
CA ASP A 75 11.36 13.53 -7.52
C ASP A 75 9.92 13.58 -8.04
N GLU A 76 9.51 12.58 -8.85
CA GLU A 76 8.14 12.46 -9.35
C GLU A 76 7.14 12.27 -8.21
N PHE A 77 7.42 11.38 -7.26
CA PHE A 77 6.58 11.20 -6.07
C PHE A 77 6.43 12.51 -5.30
N ASN A 78 7.54 13.20 -5.01
CA ASN A 78 7.54 14.45 -4.27
C ASN A 78 6.78 15.57 -5.00
N ALA A 79 6.82 15.59 -6.35
CA ALA A 79 6.11 16.57 -7.16
C ALA A 79 4.60 16.29 -7.30
N THR A 80 4.16 15.05 -7.10
CA THR A 80 2.79 14.57 -7.32
C THR A 80 2.13 14.14 -6.02
N VAL A 81 2.08 12.84 -5.77
CA VAL A 81 1.39 12.23 -4.61
C VAL A 81 1.91 12.77 -3.28
N GLY A 82 3.23 12.89 -3.15
CA GLY A 82 3.86 13.42 -1.94
C GLY A 82 3.40 14.83 -1.62
N LYS A 83 3.37 15.69 -2.64
CA LYS A 83 2.87 17.07 -2.50
C LYS A 83 1.40 17.13 -2.11
N GLU A 84 0.55 16.26 -2.69
CA GLU A 84 -0.87 16.21 -2.37
C GLU A 84 -1.13 15.74 -0.93
N GLN A 85 -0.27 14.86 -0.42
CA GLN A 85 -0.39 14.26 0.91
C GLN A 85 0.47 14.93 1.98
N ASN A 86 1.22 15.99 1.66
CA ASN A 86 2.21 16.61 2.53
C ASN A 86 3.30 15.63 3.01
N ILE A 87 3.72 14.73 2.14
CA ILE A 87 4.81 13.77 2.38
C ILE A 87 5.98 14.13 1.47
N THR A 88 7.17 14.23 2.03
CA THR A 88 8.42 14.40 1.28
C THR A 88 9.30 13.19 1.50
N VAL A 89 9.81 12.58 0.42
CA VAL A 89 10.79 11.50 0.48
C VAL A 89 12.18 12.07 0.27
N GLU A 90 13.10 11.75 1.18
CA GLU A 90 14.54 12.03 1.09
C GLU A 90 15.28 10.70 0.96
N ALA A 91 15.78 10.43 -0.26
CA ALA A 91 16.52 9.21 -0.54
C ALA A 91 18.02 9.46 -0.57
N SER A 92 18.79 8.53 -0.03
CA SER A 92 20.26 8.55 -0.08
C SER A 92 20.83 7.18 -0.38
N SER A 93 21.90 7.16 -1.18
CA SER A 93 22.71 5.96 -1.37
C SER A 93 23.72 5.85 -0.23
N GLN A 94 23.84 4.65 0.32
CA GLN A 94 24.83 4.33 1.35
C GLN A 94 26.11 3.71 0.75
N GLY A 95 26.23 3.66 -0.58
CA GLY A 95 27.37 3.10 -1.27
C GLY A 95 27.15 1.66 -1.72
N SER A 96 27.86 0.70 -1.14
CA SER A 96 27.68 -0.71 -1.45
C SER A 96 26.60 -1.38 -0.56
N VAL A 97 26.23 -2.62 -0.89
CA VAL A 97 25.36 -3.45 -0.02
C VAL A 97 25.96 -3.55 1.39
N ASN A 98 27.25 -3.86 1.50
CA ASN A 98 27.92 -4.02 2.79
C ASN A 98 27.97 -2.71 3.59
N ASP A 99 28.14 -1.56 2.92
CA ASP A 99 28.09 -0.26 3.60
C ASP A 99 26.68 0.03 4.11
N LEU A 100 25.65 -0.25 3.30
CA LEU A 100 24.25 -0.09 3.70
C LEU A 100 23.92 -0.95 4.93
N GLU A 101 24.26 -2.24 4.90
CA GLU A 101 24.07 -3.16 6.03
C GLU A 101 24.76 -2.66 7.29
N THR A 102 26.02 -2.28 7.16
CA THR A 102 26.81 -1.74 8.28
C THR A 102 26.16 -0.50 8.88
N ASN A 103 25.71 0.43 8.02
CA ASN A 103 25.09 1.67 8.46
C ASN A 103 23.72 1.44 9.09
N VAL A 104 22.89 0.55 8.52
CA VAL A 104 21.58 0.18 9.07
C VAL A 104 21.73 -0.45 10.44
N LEU A 105 22.62 -1.43 10.59
CA LEU A 105 22.84 -2.08 11.88
C LEU A 105 23.43 -1.12 12.92
N ALA A 106 24.34 -0.25 12.52
CA ALA A 106 24.88 0.76 13.42
C ALA A 106 23.83 1.77 13.89
N ALA A 107 22.92 2.18 12.99
CA ALA A 107 21.80 3.05 13.32
C ALA A 107 20.77 2.36 14.23
N ALA A 108 20.41 1.11 13.92
CA ALA A 108 19.47 0.31 14.71
C ALA A 108 19.99 0.04 16.14
N GLU A 109 21.28 -0.20 16.29
CA GLU A 109 21.93 -0.39 17.61
C GLU A 109 22.19 0.93 18.36
N GLY A 110 21.97 2.08 17.75
CA GLY A 110 22.25 3.39 18.34
C GLY A 110 23.72 3.63 18.62
N LYS A 111 24.61 3.11 17.77
CA LYS A 111 26.08 3.25 17.95
C LYS A 111 26.50 4.73 17.94
N VAL A 112 27.49 5.05 18.75
CA VAL A 112 28.04 6.39 18.81
C VAL A 112 28.59 6.81 17.44
N GLY A 113 28.09 7.92 16.91
CA GLY A 113 28.48 8.42 15.59
C GLY A 113 27.68 7.83 14.43
N ALA A 114 26.79 6.87 14.66
CA ALA A 114 25.85 6.42 13.65
C ALA A 114 24.82 7.51 13.30
N ALA A 115 24.34 7.48 12.07
CA ALA A 115 23.21 8.32 11.66
C ALA A 115 21.92 7.84 12.35
N GLU A 116 20.88 8.68 12.28
CA GLU A 116 19.53 8.27 12.70
C GLU A 116 18.99 7.17 11.78
N MET A 117 18.24 6.21 12.35
CA MET A 117 17.63 5.11 11.61
C MET A 117 16.69 5.64 10.53
N PRO A 118 16.82 5.22 9.25
CA PRO A 118 15.91 5.64 8.19
C PRO A 118 14.52 5.04 8.39
N ASN A 119 13.50 5.67 7.79
CA ASN A 119 12.15 5.12 7.80
C ASN A 119 12.02 3.90 6.87
N ILE A 120 12.77 3.88 5.78
CA ILE A 120 12.80 2.78 4.80
C ILE A 120 14.25 2.50 4.43
N PHE A 121 14.61 1.25 4.33
CA PHE A 121 15.94 0.84 3.85
C PHE A 121 15.85 -0.40 2.97
N SER A 122 16.73 -0.48 1.98
CA SER A 122 16.92 -1.70 1.19
C SER A 122 17.71 -2.71 2.04
N ALA A 123 17.31 -3.97 2.03
CA ALA A 123 18.00 -5.02 2.76
C ALA A 123 17.79 -6.39 2.11
N TYR A 124 18.69 -7.30 2.40
CA TYR A 124 18.43 -8.73 2.30
C TYR A 124 17.76 -9.24 3.59
N ALA A 125 17.22 -10.46 3.52
CA ALA A 125 16.43 -11.02 4.62
C ALA A 125 17.20 -11.14 5.94
N ASP A 126 18.50 -11.44 5.90
CA ASP A 126 19.37 -11.56 7.07
C ASP A 126 19.53 -10.23 7.82
N THR A 127 19.79 -9.14 7.09
CA THR A 127 19.87 -7.81 7.70
C THR A 127 18.51 -7.37 8.25
N CYS A 128 17.43 -7.60 7.49
CA CYS A 128 16.08 -7.29 7.96
C CYS A 128 15.72 -8.08 9.21
N TYR A 129 16.05 -9.38 9.27
CA TYR A 129 15.87 -10.23 10.45
C TYR A 129 16.61 -9.68 11.67
N ALA A 130 17.87 -9.26 11.50
CA ALA A 130 18.63 -8.70 12.62
C ALA A 130 17.99 -7.43 13.18
N VAL A 131 17.45 -6.56 12.32
CA VAL A 131 16.74 -5.34 12.75
C VAL A 131 15.37 -5.68 13.36
N ASP A 132 14.68 -6.70 12.83
CA ASP A 132 13.41 -7.19 13.38
C ASP A 132 13.55 -7.72 14.81
N GLN A 133 14.65 -8.43 15.11
CA GLN A 133 14.95 -8.89 16.48
C GLN A 133 15.11 -7.73 17.48
N MET A 134 15.35 -6.51 17.01
CA MET A 134 15.38 -5.29 17.83
C MET A 134 13.99 -4.62 17.92
N GLY A 135 12.96 -5.17 17.27
CA GLY A 135 11.61 -4.63 17.23
C GLY A 135 11.47 -3.35 16.40
N LEU A 136 12.33 -3.16 15.41
CA LEU A 136 12.40 -1.94 14.59
C LEU A 136 11.86 -2.12 13.17
N VAL A 137 11.32 -3.28 12.83
CA VAL A 137 10.68 -3.53 11.53
C VAL A 137 9.17 -3.55 11.69
N ALA A 138 8.47 -2.83 10.82
CA ALA A 138 7.01 -2.82 10.80
C ALA A 138 6.46 -4.00 9.99
N ASP A 139 5.36 -4.59 10.45
CA ASP A 139 4.56 -5.51 9.65
C ASP A 139 3.71 -4.72 8.64
N LEU A 140 3.84 -5.06 7.37
CA LEU A 140 3.16 -4.41 6.25
C LEU A 140 1.87 -5.14 5.83
N SER A 141 1.56 -6.31 6.38
CA SER A 141 0.40 -7.12 6.00
C SER A 141 -0.92 -6.35 6.06
N GLY A 142 -1.09 -5.49 7.06
CA GLY A 142 -2.29 -4.66 7.22
C GLY A 142 -2.37 -3.43 6.30
N TYR A 143 -1.33 -3.14 5.52
CA TYR A 143 -1.26 -1.99 4.61
C TYR A 143 -1.39 -2.38 3.15
N LEU A 144 -1.30 -3.66 2.82
CA LEU A 144 -1.44 -4.20 1.47
C LEU A 144 -2.81 -4.86 1.33
N THR A 145 -3.51 -4.55 0.25
CA THR A 145 -4.77 -5.23 -0.10
C THR A 145 -4.49 -6.66 -0.59
N ASP A 146 -5.48 -7.54 -0.53
CA ASP A 146 -5.37 -8.91 -1.05
C ASP A 146 -4.99 -8.92 -2.54
N GLU A 147 -5.46 -7.93 -3.32
CA GLU A 147 -5.14 -7.79 -4.74
C GLU A 147 -3.67 -7.40 -4.96
N GLU A 148 -3.14 -6.48 -4.15
CA GLU A 148 -1.73 -6.10 -4.19
C GLU A 148 -0.83 -7.26 -3.77
N GLN A 149 -1.19 -8.00 -2.73
CA GLN A 149 -0.44 -9.19 -2.32
C GLN A 149 -0.46 -10.28 -3.41
N ALA A 150 -1.61 -10.53 -4.03
CA ALA A 150 -1.75 -11.51 -5.10
C ALA A 150 -0.98 -11.15 -6.40
N ALA A 151 -0.51 -9.92 -6.54
CA ALA A 151 0.34 -9.49 -7.67
C ALA A 151 1.78 -10.00 -7.56
N PHE A 152 2.19 -10.49 -6.37
CA PHE A 152 3.52 -11.05 -6.14
C PHE A 152 3.48 -12.57 -6.03
N PRO A 153 4.55 -13.30 -6.40
CA PRO A 153 4.71 -14.68 -6.01
C PRO A 153 4.71 -14.81 -4.49
N GLU A 154 3.95 -15.76 -3.95
CA GLU A 154 3.83 -15.99 -2.50
C GLU A 154 5.20 -16.10 -1.82
N SER A 155 6.15 -16.84 -2.43
CA SER A 155 7.50 -17.00 -1.92
C SER A 155 8.31 -15.70 -1.76
N TYR A 156 7.88 -14.60 -2.40
CA TYR A 156 8.54 -13.31 -2.27
C TYR A 156 8.02 -12.53 -1.06
N LEU A 157 6.75 -12.67 -0.75
CA LEU A 157 6.14 -12.02 0.42
C LEU A 157 6.48 -12.74 1.71
N THR A 158 6.56 -14.08 1.67
CA THR A 158 6.87 -14.89 2.85
C THR A 158 8.35 -14.86 3.25
N GLU A 159 9.24 -14.27 2.43
CA GLU A 159 10.66 -14.11 2.80
C GLU A 159 10.86 -13.28 4.08
N GLY A 160 9.95 -12.37 4.38
CA GLY A 160 9.96 -11.53 5.58
C GLY A 160 9.10 -12.06 6.73
N ASP A 161 8.54 -13.25 6.62
CA ASP A 161 7.78 -13.89 7.70
C ASP A 161 8.73 -14.65 8.62
N PHE A 162 9.35 -13.92 9.56
CA PHE A 162 10.40 -14.45 10.44
C PHE A 162 9.88 -15.25 11.63
N ASP A 163 8.59 -15.23 11.89
CA ASP A 163 7.94 -15.79 13.08
C ASP A 163 6.75 -16.70 12.76
N ASP A 164 6.58 -17.10 11.48
CA ASP A 164 5.52 -17.99 10.99
C ASP A 164 4.09 -17.48 11.38
N ASN A 165 3.88 -16.16 11.31
CA ASN A 165 2.62 -15.51 11.66
C ASN A 165 1.94 -14.79 10.46
N ASP A 166 2.31 -15.14 9.24
CA ASP A 166 1.85 -14.53 7.99
C ASP A 166 2.13 -13.00 7.92
N THR A 167 3.24 -12.56 8.53
CA THR A 167 3.67 -11.16 8.51
C THR A 167 4.44 -10.82 7.24
N ILE A 168 4.30 -9.59 6.75
CA ILE A 168 5.07 -9.06 5.61
C ILE A 168 6.02 -7.98 6.12
N LYS A 169 7.23 -8.36 6.48
CA LYS A 169 8.26 -7.44 7.00
C LYS A 169 9.24 -6.98 5.93
N ILE A 170 9.25 -7.65 4.77
CA ILE A 170 10.03 -7.27 3.59
C ILE A 170 9.09 -7.09 2.41
N PHE A 171 9.15 -5.91 1.78
CA PHE A 171 8.43 -5.67 0.52
C PHE A 171 9.37 -5.96 -0.66
N PRO A 172 9.03 -6.88 -1.58
CA PRO A 172 9.91 -7.29 -2.66
C PRO A 172 9.94 -6.24 -3.78
N VAL A 173 11.00 -5.44 -3.84
CA VAL A 173 11.20 -4.45 -4.91
C VAL A 173 11.86 -5.08 -6.13
N ALA A 174 12.86 -5.94 -5.92
CA ALA A 174 13.59 -6.65 -6.97
C ALA A 174 14.18 -7.94 -6.43
N LYS A 175 14.26 -8.95 -7.27
CA LYS A 175 14.92 -10.22 -6.99
C LYS A 175 15.98 -10.47 -8.06
N SER A 176 17.16 -10.88 -7.63
CA SER A 176 18.24 -11.33 -8.51
C SER A 176 18.43 -12.84 -8.38
N THR A 177 18.95 -13.45 -9.42
CA THR A 177 19.34 -14.87 -9.39
C THR A 177 20.75 -15.02 -9.92
N GLU A 178 21.45 -16.00 -9.40
CA GLU A 178 22.77 -16.40 -9.88
C GLU A 178 22.62 -17.43 -10.98
N LEU A 179 23.37 -17.26 -12.07
CA LEU A 179 23.39 -18.18 -13.19
C LEU A 179 24.85 -18.60 -13.47
N LEU A 180 25.06 -19.89 -13.64
CA LEU A 180 26.33 -20.43 -14.11
C LEU A 180 26.29 -20.51 -15.64
N PHE A 181 27.18 -19.78 -16.30
CA PHE A 181 27.41 -19.88 -17.74
C PHE A 181 28.59 -20.82 -17.99
N LEU A 182 28.35 -21.89 -18.73
CA LEU A 182 29.38 -22.81 -19.15
C LEU A 182 29.65 -22.58 -20.66
N ASN A 183 30.88 -22.27 -21.04
CA ASN A 183 31.32 -22.30 -22.42
C ASN A 183 31.76 -23.75 -22.78
N ASP A 184 31.03 -24.41 -23.64
CA ASP A 184 31.31 -25.79 -24.10
C ASP A 184 31.86 -25.86 -25.53
N THR A 185 32.36 -24.73 -26.05
CA THR A 185 32.85 -24.65 -27.44
C THR A 185 34.36 -24.89 -27.58
N ASP A 186 35.08 -25.28 -26.53
CA ASP A 186 36.53 -25.62 -26.58
C ASP A 186 36.76 -27.10 -26.62
#